data_ad1fbda9b6c89152bd6e33a117fb1ede
#
_entry.id   ad1fbda9b6c89152bd6e33a117fb1ede
#
_cell.length_a   1.000
_cell.length_b   1.000
_cell.length_c   1.000
_cell.angle_alpha   90.00
_cell.angle_beta   90.00
_cell.angle_gamma   90.00
#
_symmetry.space_group_name_H-M   'P 1'
#
loop_
_entity.id
_entity.type
_entity.pdbx_description
1 polymer ?
#
loop_
_entity_poly.entity_id
_entity_poly.type
_entity_poly.pdbx_seq_one_letter_code
_entity_poly.pdbx_strand_id
1 'polypeptide(L)'
;MSAYAHSKNPNEDMAESISFFVVNPDALRSRSLAKYEFIRDRIMQGNIYISQIRDDLTFEVYNLYPDYVFPGKIKKLQVSLKGSANDDKTLVVEVELHALDNVLEGAATGYMRVFSSIGTFFDFYLYPTDGSSLSTRLRSTPISFSKFSKDGFWKVNNITLTDNVGNIRNLGANDFGWRLHVNSPLEDVTDPEYVQNSINLYKTCLL
;
A
#
# COMPACT_ATOMS: atom_id res chain seq x y z
N MET A 1 -15.37 -1.21 -1.31
CA MET A 1 -15.64 -1.42 0.13
C MET A 1 -14.74 -0.51 0.91
N SER A 2 -15.31 0.26 1.83
CA SER A 2 -14.55 1.20 2.64
C SER A 2 -13.90 0.51 3.84
N ALA A 3 -12.90 1.14 4.42
CA ALA A 3 -12.33 0.69 5.70
C ALA A 3 -13.39 0.74 6.82
N TYR A 4 -14.40 1.60 6.67
CA TYR A 4 -15.51 1.73 7.61
C TYR A 4 -16.35 0.46 7.68
N ALA A 5 -16.81 -0.07 6.56
CA ALA A 5 -17.63 -1.29 6.53
C ALA A 5 -16.88 -2.48 7.12
N HIS A 6 -15.59 -2.61 6.81
CA HIS A 6 -14.77 -3.70 7.34
C HIS A 6 -14.53 -3.61 8.85
N SER A 7 -14.51 -2.41 9.42
CA SER A 7 -14.24 -2.18 10.84
C SER A 7 -15.46 -2.22 11.74
N LYS A 8 -16.68 -2.11 11.19
CA LYS A 8 -17.91 -1.98 12.00
C LYS A 8 -18.61 -3.30 12.29
N ASN A 9 -19.12 -3.94 11.27
CA ASN A 9 -19.80 -5.23 11.44
C ASN A 9 -20.09 -5.87 10.07
N PRO A 10 -20.41 -7.19 10.03
CA PRO A 10 -20.72 -7.89 8.78
C PRO A 10 -21.93 -7.32 8.02
N ASN A 11 -22.89 -6.69 8.69
CA ASN A 11 -24.08 -6.14 8.04
C ASN A 11 -23.73 -4.89 7.22
N GLU A 12 -22.87 -4.03 7.73
CA GLU A 12 -22.37 -2.85 7.00
C GLU A 12 -21.55 -3.27 5.76
N ASP A 13 -20.71 -4.27 5.93
CA ASP A 13 -19.93 -4.82 4.84
C ASP A 13 -20.82 -5.46 3.75
N MET A 14 -21.89 -6.15 4.16
CA MET A 14 -22.86 -6.70 3.25
C MET A 14 -23.67 -5.60 2.53
N ALA A 15 -24.17 -4.61 3.26
CA ALA A 15 -24.92 -3.50 2.70
C ALA A 15 -24.11 -2.72 1.66
N GLU A 16 -22.86 -2.41 1.97
CA GLU A 16 -21.95 -1.76 1.05
C GLU A 16 -21.65 -2.64 -0.18
N SER A 17 -21.47 -3.94 0.03
CA SER A 17 -21.22 -4.88 -1.07
C SER A 17 -22.43 -5.00 -2.01
N ILE A 18 -23.66 -5.01 -1.49
CA ILE A 18 -24.89 -5.00 -2.30
C ILE A 18 -25.01 -3.68 -3.07
N SER A 19 -24.71 -2.54 -2.42
CA SER A 19 -24.70 -1.24 -3.10
C SER A 19 -23.73 -1.22 -4.27
N PHE A 20 -22.51 -1.72 -4.08
CA PHE A 20 -21.54 -1.84 -5.17
C PHE A 20 -21.98 -2.77 -6.28
N PHE A 21 -22.64 -3.89 -5.93
CA PHE A 21 -23.20 -4.80 -6.95
C PHE A 21 -24.22 -4.10 -7.85
N VAL A 22 -25.05 -3.22 -7.31
CA VAL A 22 -26.06 -2.47 -8.07
C VAL A 22 -25.46 -1.32 -8.88
N VAL A 23 -24.55 -0.55 -8.25
CA VAL A 23 -24.06 0.72 -8.84
C VAL A 23 -22.80 0.50 -9.71
N ASN A 24 -21.90 -0.40 -9.27
CA ASN A 24 -20.64 -0.69 -9.95
C ASN A 24 -20.21 -2.14 -9.69
N PRO A 25 -20.86 -3.12 -10.35
CA PRO A 25 -20.59 -4.55 -10.14
C PRO A 25 -19.14 -4.94 -10.43
N ASP A 26 -18.50 -4.28 -11.39
CA ASP A 26 -17.11 -4.57 -11.75
C ASP A 26 -16.14 -4.19 -10.64
N ALA A 27 -16.39 -3.08 -9.96
CA ALA A 27 -15.58 -2.69 -8.79
C ALA A 27 -15.71 -3.70 -7.64
N LEU A 28 -16.90 -4.26 -7.40
CA LEU A 28 -17.08 -5.31 -6.42
C LEU A 28 -16.38 -6.60 -6.85
N ARG A 29 -16.55 -7.00 -8.10
CA ARG A 29 -15.97 -8.21 -8.67
C ARG A 29 -14.44 -8.16 -8.61
N SER A 30 -13.83 -7.03 -8.96
CA SER A 30 -12.38 -6.84 -8.89
C SER A 30 -11.81 -6.91 -7.46
N ARG A 31 -12.61 -6.49 -6.47
CA ARG A 31 -12.18 -6.50 -5.07
C ARG A 31 -12.45 -7.81 -4.34
N SER A 32 -13.54 -8.47 -4.66
CA SER A 32 -13.93 -9.74 -4.04
C SER A 32 -14.88 -10.52 -4.94
N LEU A 33 -14.32 -11.41 -5.73
CA LEU A 33 -15.10 -12.30 -6.58
C LEU A 33 -16.11 -13.13 -5.75
N ALA A 34 -15.70 -13.64 -4.60
CA ALA A 34 -16.55 -14.44 -3.74
C ALA A 34 -17.79 -13.68 -3.25
N LYS A 35 -17.65 -12.38 -2.89
CA LYS A 35 -18.79 -11.54 -2.51
C LYS A 35 -19.69 -11.22 -3.71
N TYR A 36 -19.09 -10.93 -4.85
CA TYR A 36 -19.81 -10.70 -6.09
C TYR A 36 -20.68 -11.91 -6.46
N GLU A 37 -20.11 -13.10 -6.47
CA GLU A 37 -20.82 -14.35 -6.79
C GLU A 37 -21.91 -14.65 -5.76
N PHE A 38 -21.62 -14.50 -4.47
CA PHE A 38 -22.60 -14.68 -3.41
C PHE A 38 -23.81 -13.74 -3.57
N ILE A 39 -23.57 -12.45 -3.83
CA ILE A 39 -24.64 -11.47 -4.02
C ILE A 39 -25.42 -11.77 -5.29
N ARG A 40 -24.73 -12.04 -6.40
CA ARG A 40 -25.37 -12.40 -7.67
C ARG A 40 -26.31 -13.60 -7.51
N ASP A 41 -25.81 -14.68 -6.92
CA ASP A 41 -26.51 -15.96 -6.94
C ASP A 41 -27.52 -16.10 -5.80
N ARG A 42 -27.22 -15.57 -4.61
CA ARG A 42 -28.03 -15.77 -3.41
C ARG A 42 -28.97 -14.62 -3.10
N ILE A 43 -28.56 -13.39 -3.37
CA ILE A 43 -29.36 -12.21 -3.05
C ILE A 43 -30.13 -11.75 -4.28
N MET A 44 -29.47 -11.60 -5.39
CA MET A 44 -30.05 -11.07 -6.63
C MET A 44 -30.63 -12.16 -7.53
N GLN A 45 -30.46 -13.44 -7.19
CA GLN A 45 -30.99 -14.58 -7.94
C GLN A 45 -30.64 -14.56 -9.44
N GLY A 46 -29.41 -14.13 -9.77
CA GLY A 46 -28.92 -13.99 -11.14
C GLY A 46 -29.31 -12.68 -11.84
N ASN A 47 -30.13 -11.83 -11.22
CA ASN A 47 -30.47 -10.54 -11.80
C ASN A 47 -29.32 -9.56 -11.70
N ILE A 48 -29.03 -8.89 -12.81
CA ILE A 48 -28.03 -7.81 -12.88
C ILE A 48 -28.78 -6.51 -13.19
N TYR A 49 -28.57 -5.50 -12.36
CA TYR A 49 -29.08 -4.16 -12.61
C TYR A 49 -28.13 -3.44 -13.59
N ILE A 50 -28.69 -3.03 -14.72
CA ILE A 50 -28.00 -2.16 -15.66
C ILE A 50 -28.52 -0.75 -15.40
N SER A 51 -27.70 0.12 -14.84
CA SER A 51 -28.00 1.54 -14.78
C SER A 51 -28.01 2.07 -16.22
N GLN A 52 -29.08 2.73 -16.65
CA GLN A 52 -29.10 3.40 -17.94
C GLN A 52 -28.06 4.53 -17.91
N ILE A 53 -26.95 4.29 -18.57
CA ILE A 53 -25.97 5.31 -18.89
C ILE A 53 -26.47 6.01 -20.15
N ARG A 54 -26.40 7.32 -20.22
CA ARG A 54 -26.74 8.08 -21.42
C ARG A 54 -25.88 7.58 -22.59
N ASP A 55 -26.49 7.33 -23.73
CA ASP A 55 -25.79 6.79 -24.91
C ASP A 55 -24.64 7.71 -25.38
N ASP A 56 -24.79 9.03 -25.15
CA ASP A 56 -23.76 10.02 -25.49
C ASP A 56 -22.56 10.03 -24.51
N LEU A 57 -22.65 9.32 -23.40
CA LEU A 57 -21.58 9.13 -22.43
C LEU A 57 -21.01 7.70 -22.43
N THR A 58 -21.56 6.82 -23.24
CA THR A 58 -21.10 5.42 -23.37
C THR A 58 -20.16 5.29 -24.55
N PHE A 59 -19.08 4.58 -24.37
CA PHE A 59 -18.22 4.09 -25.45
C PHE A 59 -17.99 2.59 -25.23
N GLU A 60 -17.96 1.85 -26.32
CA GLU A 60 -17.68 0.42 -26.32
C GLU A 60 -16.18 0.21 -26.31
N VAL A 61 -15.71 -0.67 -25.42
CA VAL A 61 -14.32 -1.12 -25.38
C VAL A 61 -14.26 -2.56 -25.83
N TYR A 62 -13.65 -2.79 -27.00
CA TYR A 62 -13.49 -4.11 -27.59
C TYR A 62 -12.18 -4.75 -27.11
N ASN A 63 -12.17 -6.09 -27.07
CA ASN A 63 -11.00 -6.91 -26.70
C ASN A 63 -10.43 -6.62 -25.32
N LEU A 64 -11.29 -6.27 -24.35
CA LEU A 64 -10.90 -6.08 -22.96
C LEU A 64 -10.95 -7.43 -22.23
N TYR A 65 -9.83 -7.84 -21.71
CA TYR A 65 -9.71 -9.02 -20.84
C TYR A 65 -9.41 -8.52 -19.41
N PRO A 66 -10.44 -8.26 -18.59
CA PRO A 66 -10.23 -7.70 -17.27
C PRO A 66 -9.48 -8.68 -16.35
N ASP A 67 -8.46 -8.19 -15.70
CA ASP A 67 -7.73 -8.90 -14.67
C ASP A 67 -8.32 -8.56 -13.29
N TYR A 68 -8.82 -9.58 -12.59
CA TYR A 68 -9.37 -9.48 -11.23
C TYR A 68 -8.48 -10.17 -10.20
N VAL A 69 -7.27 -10.51 -10.58
CA VAL A 69 -6.32 -11.18 -9.70
C VAL A 69 -5.49 -10.12 -8.97
N PHE A 70 -5.62 -10.08 -7.67
CA PHE A 70 -4.86 -9.15 -6.83
C PHE A 70 -3.45 -9.67 -6.57
N PRO A 71 -2.47 -8.80 -6.35
CA PRO A 71 -1.16 -9.20 -5.85
C PRO A 71 -1.27 -10.15 -4.66
N GLY A 72 -0.41 -11.16 -4.62
CA GLY A 72 -0.39 -12.17 -3.55
C GLY A 72 -0.13 -11.57 -2.16
N LYS A 73 -0.42 -12.34 -1.11
CA LYS A 73 -0.07 -11.96 0.26
C LYS A 73 1.45 -12.05 0.44
N ILE A 74 1.98 -11.29 1.40
CA ILE A 74 3.40 -11.36 1.74
C ILE A 74 3.70 -12.73 2.36
N LYS A 75 4.62 -13.45 1.74
CA LYS A 75 5.21 -14.69 2.24
C LYS A 75 6.42 -14.42 3.11
N LYS A 76 7.27 -13.48 2.66
CA LYS A 76 8.51 -13.12 3.36
C LYS A 76 8.79 -11.64 3.16
N LEU A 77 9.15 -10.97 4.26
CA LEU A 77 9.69 -9.62 4.27
C LEU A 77 11.09 -9.68 4.88
N GLN A 78 12.08 -9.20 4.14
CA GLN A 78 13.47 -9.17 4.60
C GLN A 78 14.02 -7.78 4.47
N VAL A 79 14.72 -7.33 5.50
CA VAL A 79 15.45 -6.06 5.48
C VAL A 79 16.93 -6.33 5.62
N SER A 80 17.69 -5.75 4.73
CA SER A 80 19.16 -5.77 4.75
C SER A 80 19.66 -4.41 5.17
N LEU A 81 20.35 -4.36 6.31
CA LEU A 81 20.99 -3.17 6.83
C LEU A 81 22.50 -3.33 6.66
N LYS A 82 23.15 -2.41 5.95
CA LYS A 82 24.60 -2.35 5.77
C LYS A 82 25.15 -1.06 6.39
N GLY A 83 26.28 -1.16 7.04
CA GLY A 83 26.93 -0.05 7.75
C GLY A 83 27.20 -0.40 9.21
N SER A 84 28.18 0.25 9.85
CA SER A 84 28.47 0.08 11.27
C SER A 84 27.52 0.94 12.13
N ALA A 85 27.56 0.75 13.44
CA ALA A 85 26.73 1.53 14.36
C ALA A 85 27.01 3.05 14.27
N ASN A 86 28.26 3.42 14.03
CA ASN A 86 28.71 4.81 14.02
C ASN A 86 28.75 5.45 12.62
N ASP A 87 28.30 4.72 11.59
CA ASP A 87 28.30 5.18 10.21
C ASP A 87 26.88 5.33 9.67
N ASP A 88 26.75 6.06 8.58
CA ASP A 88 25.53 6.06 7.78
C ASP A 88 25.25 4.64 7.29
N LYS A 89 24.00 4.23 7.36
CA LYS A 89 23.57 2.89 7.00
C LYS A 89 22.82 2.90 5.69
N THR A 90 22.89 1.80 4.98
CA THR A 90 22.08 1.58 3.77
C THR A 90 21.05 0.50 4.04
N LEU A 91 19.79 0.84 3.86
CA LEU A 91 18.65 -0.07 4.00
C LEU A 91 18.16 -0.51 2.63
N VAL A 92 17.88 -1.81 2.53
CA VAL A 92 17.21 -2.42 1.38
C VAL A 92 16.14 -3.36 1.90
N VAL A 93 14.95 -3.26 1.34
CA VAL A 93 13.81 -4.14 1.65
C VAL A 93 13.58 -5.09 0.49
N GLU A 94 13.37 -6.36 0.82
CA GLU A 94 12.98 -7.39 -0.13
C GLU A 94 11.68 -8.04 0.33
N VAL A 95 10.76 -8.22 -0.59
CA VAL A 95 9.44 -8.82 -0.36
C VAL A 95 9.26 -9.99 -1.30
N GLU A 96 8.84 -11.12 -0.76
CA GLU A 96 8.40 -12.30 -1.52
C GLU A 96 6.92 -12.49 -1.27
N LEU A 97 6.14 -12.64 -2.34
CA LEU A 97 4.71 -12.85 -2.30
C LEU A 97 4.38 -14.34 -2.42
N HIS A 98 3.25 -14.74 -1.85
CA HIS A 98 2.63 -16.02 -2.18
C HIS A 98 2.03 -15.90 -3.58
N ALA A 99 2.47 -16.77 -4.47
CA ALA A 99 1.80 -17.03 -5.73
C ALA A 99 1.34 -18.49 -5.68
N LEU A 100 0.06 -18.70 -5.77
CA LEU A 100 -0.52 -20.04 -5.64
C LEU A 100 -0.51 -20.79 -6.97
N ASP A 101 -0.23 -20.40 -8.06
CA ASP A 101 -0.15 -21.05 -9.39
C ASP A 101 -0.50 -20.05 -10.52
N ASN A 102 -0.65 -18.77 -10.19
CA ASN A 102 -1.01 -17.77 -11.16
C ASN A 102 0.04 -16.66 -11.22
N VAL A 103 0.68 -16.47 -12.36
CA VAL A 103 1.64 -15.40 -12.59
C VAL A 103 1.03 -13.99 -12.38
N LEU A 104 -0.27 -13.85 -12.55
CA LEU A 104 -1.01 -12.61 -12.31
C LEU A 104 -1.05 -12.19 -10.84
N GLU A 105 -0.75 -13.08 -9.90
CA GLU A 105 -0.63 -12.75 -8.47
C GLU A 105 0.66 -11.98 -8.13
N GLY A 106 1.48 -11.66 -9.10
CA GLY A 106 2.63 -10.78 -8.94
C GLY A 106 2.21 -9.33 -8.69
N ALA A 107 3.17 -8.50 -8.27
CA ALA A 107 3.00 -7.05 -8.20
C ALA A 107 3.95 -6.35 -9.18
N ALA A 108 3.49 -5.25 -9.76
CA ALA A 108 4.29 -4.36 -10.60
C ALA A 108 5.06 -3.37 -9.73
N THR A 109 4.44 -2.92 -8.65
CA THR A 109 5.05 -2.00 -7.68
C THR A 109 4.59 -2.29 -6.27
N GLY A 110 5.39 -1.87 -5.30
CA GLY A 110 5.01 -1.85 -3.91
C GLY A 110 5.43 -0.56 -3.24
N TYR A 111 4.72 -0.19 -2.19
CA TYR A 111 5.04 0.94 -1.34
C TYR A 111 4.95 0.54 0.12
N MET A 112 5.92 0.96 0.91
CA MET A 112 5.97 0.70 2.34
C MET A 112 6.51 1.91 3.07
N ARG A 113 5.88 2.29 4.19
CA ARG A 113 6.39 3.34 5.08
C ARG A 113 6.75 2.76 6.43
N VAL A 114 7.91 3.15 6.93
CA VAL A 114 8.46 2.72 8.21
C VAL A 114 8.56 3.92 9.12
N PHE A 115 8.05 3.83 10.34
CA PHE A 115 8.03 4.90 11.34
C PHE A 115 8.90 4.58 12.54
N SER A 116 9.58 5.60 13.05
CA SER A 116 10.20 5.58 14.38
C SER A 116 9.17 5.84 15.48
N SER A 117 9.61 5.69 16.71
CA SER A 117 8.79 6.00 17.90
C SER A 117 8.41 7.49 18.04
N ILE A 118 9.17 8.38 17.41
CA ILE A 118 8.94 9.84 17.44
C ILE A 118 8.27 10.36 16.18
N GLY A 119 7.82 9.47 15.27
CA GLY A 119 7.08 9.84 14.08
C GLY A 119 7.91 10.16 12.84
N THR A 120 9.25 10.15 12.91
CA THR A 120 10.08 10.22 11.70
C THR A 120 9.86 8.98 10.85
N PHE A 121 9.94 9.10 9.52
CA PHE A 121 9.61 8.00 8.63
C PHE A 121 10.54 7.93 7.42
N PHE A 122 10.56 6.75 6.80
CA PHE A 122 11.18 6.47 5.52
C PHE A 122 10.19 5.75 4.61
N ASP A 123 10.22 6.14 3.33
CA ASP A 123 9.39 5.55 2.29
C ASP A 123 10.22 4.63 1.41
N PHE A 124 9.71 3.42 1.20
CA PHE A 124 10.31 2.41 0.36
C PHE A 124 9.40 2.13 -0.82
N TYR A 125 9.92 2.34 -2.02
CA TYR A 125 9.29 1.91 -3.25
C TYR A 125 9.91 0.60 -3.69
N LEU A 126 9.08 -0.39 -3.96
CA LEU A 126 9.46 -1.76 -4.28
C LEU A 126 9.19 -2.04 -5.75
N TYR A 127 10.14 -2.67 -6.41
CA TYR A 127 10.05 -3.00 -7.83
C TYR A 127 10.44 -4.46 -8.07
N PRO A 128 9.95 -5.11 -9.15
CA PRO A 128 10.37 -6.43 -9.55
C PRO A 128 11.89 -6.59 -9.62
N THR A 129 12.39 -7.69 -9.08
CA THR A 129 13.85 -7.97 -9.07
C THR A 129 14.37 -8.57 -10.37
N ASP A 130 13.47 -9.13 -11.18
CA ASP A 130 13.74 -9.85 -12.42
C ASP A 130 13.50 -9.00 -13.70
N GLY A 131 13.13 -7.72 -13.53
CA GLY A 131 12.82 -6.82 -14.64
C GLY A 131 11.50 -7.12 -15.35
N SER A 132 10.69 -8.04 -14.83
CA SER A 132 9.35 -8.33 -15.36
C SER A 132 8.36 -7.22 -15.02
N SER A 133 7.23 -7.18 -15.73
CA SER A 133 6.14 -6.23 -15.41
C SER A 133 5.35 -6.62 -14.18
N LEU A 134 5.33 -7.92 -13.85
CA LEU A 134 4.75 -8.50 -12.65
C LEU A 134 5.73 -9.49 -12.04
N SER A 135 5.97 -9.41 -10.74
CA SER A 135 6.82 -10.36 -10.04
C SER A 135 6.31 -10.67 -8.64
N THR A 136 6.59 -11.88 -8.20
CA THR A 136 6.39 -12.29 -6.80
C THR A 136 7.56 -11.88 -5.91
N ARG A 137 8.62 -11.32 -6.48
CA ARG A 137 9.80 -10.84 -5.76
C ARG A 137 10.06 -9.38 -6.07
N LEU A 138 9.92 -8.56 -5.04
CA LEU A 138 10.12 -7.13 -5.13
C LEU A 138 11.28 -6.70 -4.24
N ARG A 139 11.97 -5.65 -4.66
CA ARG A 139 13.07 -5.07 -3.90
C ARG A 139 13.01 -3.55 -3.96
N SER A 140 13.34 -2.90 -2.85
CA SER A 140 13.45 -1.44 -2.82
C SER A 140 14.76 -0.96 -3.44
N THR A 141 14.76 0.30 -3.89
CA THR A 141 16.02 1.04 -4.05
C THR A 141 16.70 1.16 -2.69
N PRO A 142 18.06 1.18 -2.64
CA PRO A 142 18.76 1.43 -1.40
C PRO A 142 18.43 2.82 -0.85
N ILE A 143 18.13 2.91 0.44
CA ILE A 143 17.89 4.16 1.13
C ILE A 143 19.03 4.41 2.12
N SER A 144 19.58 5.63 2.09
CA SER A 144 20.55 6.06 3.08
C SER A 144 19.86 6.41 4.40
N PHE A 145 20.37 5.85 5.47
CA PHE A 145 19.87 6.01 6.83
C PHE A 145 20.98 6.66 7.65
N SER A 146 20.79 7.92 8.02
CA SER A 146 21.80 8.69 8.74
C SER A 146 22.17 8.02 10.06
N LYS A 147 23.46 8.10 10.42
CA LYS A 147 23.98 7.69 11.74
C LYS A 147 23.36 8.44 12.92
N PHE A 148 22.77 9.61 12.64
CA PHE A 148 22.07 10.44 13.63
C PHE A 148 20.56 10.15 13.72
N SER A 149 20.06 9.18 12.92
CA SER A 149 18.66 8.79 12.95
C SER A 149 18.27 8.19 14.29
N LYS A 150 16.97 8.24 14.60
CA LYS A 150 16.39 7.69 15.82
C LYS A 150 16.85 6.26 16.07
N ASP A 151 17.43 6.03 17.23
CA ASP A 151 17.77 4.70 17.75
C ASP A 151 16.50 3.90 18.12
N GLY A 152 16.60 2.59 18.10
CA GLY A 152 15.57 1.69 18.60
C GLY A 152 14.66 1.10 17.52
N PHE A 153 13.39 0.86 17.91
CA PHE A 153 12.45 0.15 17.05
C PHE A 153 11.72 1.06 16.08
N TRP A 154 11.74 0.62 14.82
CA TRP A 154 10.96 1.18 13.74
C TRP A 154 9.88 0.18 13.32
N LYS A 155 8.70 0.66 12.98
CA LYS A 155 7.52 -0.15 12.67
C LYS A 155 7.05 0.11 11.25
N VAL A 156 6.62 -0.94 10.58
CA VAL A 156 5.86 -0.83 9.32
C VAL A 156 4.38 -0.66 9.67
N ASN A 157 3.74 0.31 9.07
CA ASN A 157 2.32 0.59 9.32
C ASN A 157 1.44 -0.11 8.29
N ASN A 158 1.83 0.00 7.02
CA ASN A 158 1.15 -0.64 5.90
C ASN A 158 2.11 -0.91 4.76
N ILE A 159 1.76 -1.90 3.96
CA ILE A 159 2.38 -2.17 2.66
C ILE A 159 1.27 -2.17 1.63
N THR A 160 1.46 -1.42 0.56
CA THR A 160 0.57 -1.39 -0.60
C THR A 160 1.27 -2.07 -1.76
N LEU A 161 0.61 -3.03 -2.38
CA LEU A 161 1.08 -3.73 -3.57
C LEU A 161 0.11 -3.43 -4.70
N THR A 162 0.64 -3.10 -5.87
CA THR A 162 -0.15 -2.77 -7.06
C THR A 162 0.34 -3.60 -8.24
N ASP A 163 -0.56 -4.18 -9.00
CA ASP A 163 -0.25 -4.87 -10.25
C ASP A 163 -0.21 -3.89 -11.44
N ASN A 164 -0.04 -4.42 -12.64
CA ASN A 164 0.07 -3.63 -13.87
C ASN A 164 -1.28 -3.13 -14.42
N VAL A 165 -2.41 -3.62 -13.90
CA VAL A 165 -3.77 -3.19 -14.29
C VAL A 165 -4.45 -2.34 -13.20
N GLY A 166 -3.76 -2.11 -12.08
CA GLY A 166 -4.23 -1.24 -11.01
C GLY A 166 -4.98 -1.95 -9.89
N ASN A 167 -4.96 -3.29 -9.80
CA ASN A 167 -5.46 -3.96 -8.62
C ASN A 167 -4.53 -3.70 -7.44
N ILE A 168 -5.10 -3.29 -6.30
CA ILE A 168 -4.35 -2.87 -5.12
C ILE A 168 -4.63 -3.79 -3.96
N ARG A 169 -3.57 -4.33 -3.36
CA ARG A 169 -3.62 -5.01 -2.07
C ARG A 169 -2.96 -4.15 -0.99
N ASN A 170 -3.72 -3.81 0.02
CA ASN A 170 -3.22 -3.15 1.22
C ASN A 170 -3.10 -4.17 2.35
N LEU A 171 -1.94 -4.21 2.99
CA LEU A 171 -1.62 -5.07 4.12
C LEU A 171 -1.30 -4.17 5.31
N GLY A 172 -2.04 -4.31 6.40
CA GLY A 172 -1.84 -3.53 7.62
C GLY A 172 -0.82 -4.16 8.58
N ALA A 173 -0.47 -3.43 9.62
CA ALA A 173 0.47 -3.91 10.65
C ALA A 173 0.02 -5.21 11.33
N ASN A 174 -1.29 -5.49 11.35
CA ASN A 174 -1.85 -6.72 11.91
C ASN A 174 -1.64 -7.95 11.01
N ASP A 175 -1.36 -7.75 9.72
CA ASP A 175 -1.13 -8.83 8.76
C ASP A 175 0.31 -9.36 8.84
N PHE A 176 1.23 -8.56 9.41
CA PHE A 176 2.64 -8.89 9.51
C PHE A 176 3.29 -8.19 10.71
N GLY A 177 3.47 -8.72 11.81
CA GLY A 177 4.03 -8.11 13.05
C GLY A 177 5.52 -7.70 12.94
N TRP A 178 5.93 -7.02 11.86
CA TRP A 178 7.32 -6.73 11.55
C TRP A 178 7.85 -5.47 12.26
N ARG A 179 9.08 -5.55 12.76
CA ARG A 179 9.81 -4.45 13.38
C ARG A 179 11.27 -4.46 12.90
N LEU A 180 11.82 -3.28 12.65
CA LEU A 180 13.25 -3.09 12.44
C LEU A 180 13.86 -2.50 13.71
N HIS A 181 14.92 -3.09 14.21
CA HIS A 181 15.75 -2.48 15.26
C HIS A 181 16.95 -1.83 14.60
N VAL A 182 17.08 -0.52 14.82
CA VAL A 182 18.21 0.29 14.35
C VAL A 182 19.06 0.63 15.56
N ASN A 183 20.36 0.35 15.48
CA ASN A 183 21.34 0.78 16.47
C ASN A 183 22.03 2.04 15.93
N SER A 184 21.73 3.17 16.55
CA SER A 184 22.25 4.50 16.21
C SER A 184 22.74 5.21 17.46
N PRO A 185 23.92 4.84 18.00
CA PRO A 185 24.42 5.42 19.26
C PRO A 185 24.76 6.90 19.15
N LEU A 186 24.80 7.45 17.94
CA LEU A 186 24.99 8.88 17.66
C LEU A 186 23.67 9.60 17.35
N GLU A 187 22.53 9.03 17.77
CA GLU A 187 21.24 9.68 17.61
C GLU A 187 21.29 11.16 18.03
N ASP A 188 20.82 12.05 17.14
CA ASP A 188 20.65 13.45 17.47
C ASP A 188 19.36 13.63 18.28
N VAL A 189 19.53 13.94 19.54
CA VAL A 189 18.44 14.22 20.50
C VAL A 189 18.35 15.70 20.84
N THR A 190 19.13 16.55 20.15
CA THR A 190 19.18 17.99 20.40
C THR A 190 18.03 18.66 19.69
N ASP A 191 17.18 19.34 20.41
CA ASP A 191 16.14 20.19 19.81
C ASP A 191 16.80 21.38 19.09
N PRO A 192 16.24 21.81 17.95
CA PRO A 192 16.70 23.00 17.27
C PRO A 192 16.62 24.23 18.20
N GLU A 193 17.74 24.88 18.47
CA GLU A 193 17.73 26.08 19.26
C GLU A 193 17.13 27.26 18.49
N TYR A 194 16.18 27.92 19.13
CA TYR A 194 15.64 29.18 18.63
C TYR A 194 16.63 30.31 18.95
N VAL A 195 17.25 30.87 17.94
CA VAL A 195 18.06 32.08 18.08
C VAL A 195 17.15 33.30 18.00
N GLN A 196 16.92 33.94 19.14
CA GLN A 196 16.13 35.17 19.21
C GLN A 196 16.73 36.22 18.25
N ASN A 197 15.90 36.83 17.40
CA ASN A 197 16.26 37.77 16.34
C ASN A 197 16.81 37.16 15.04
N SER A 198 16.80 35.85 14.84
CA SER A 198 17.14 35.22 13.56
C SER A 198 16.00 35.28 12.54
N ILE A 199 14.77 35.58 12.96
CA ILE A 199 13.60 35.68 12.09
C ILE A 199 13.42 37.11 11.63
N ASN A 200 13.81 37.42 10.41
CA ASN A 200 13.47 38.66 9.71
C ASN A 200 12.10 38.51 9.05
N LEU A 201 11.07 39.02 9.71
CA LEU A 201 9.75 39.16 9.09
C LEU A 201 9.78 40.30 8.10
N TYR A 202 9.90 40.04 6.82
CA TYR A 202 9.65 41.01 5.77
C TYR A 202 8.14 41.32 5.72
N LYS A 203 7.73 42.46 6.29
CA LYS A 203 6.41 43.04 5.99
C LYS A 203 6.41 43.44 4.52
N THR A 204 5.83 42.66 3.64
CA THR A 204 5.42 43.13 2.32
C THR A 204 4.27 44.11 2.55
N CYS A 205 4.55 45.39 2.50
CA CYS A 205 3.51 46.40 2.31
C CYS A 205 2.95 46.19 0.89
N LEU A 206 1.75 45.66 0.80
CA LEU A 206 0.95 45.78 -0.41
C LEU A 206 0.54 47.25 -0.51
N LEU A 207 1.07 47.95 -1.53
CA LEU A 207 0.55 49.21 -2.04
C LEU A 207 -0.69 48.92 -2.88
#